data_3b546a2a7463bb30224cb820697cc7ce
#
_entry.id   3b546a2a7463bb30224cb820697cc7ce
#
_cell.length_a   1.000
_cell.length_b   1.000
_cell.length_c   1.000
_cell.angle_alpha   90.00
_cell.angle_beta   90.00
_cell.angle_gamma   90.00
#
_symmetry.space_group_name_H-M   'P 1'
#
loop_
_entity.id
_entity.type
_entity.pdbx_description
1 polymer ?
#
loop_
_entity_poly.entity_id
_entity_poly.type
_entity_poly.pdbx_seq_one_letter_code
_entity_poly.pdbx_strand_id
1 'polypeptide(L)'
;MLRYQENNELHRDFHGTTNMTLDYIAENYGVDALKEILRKTGRDVYKSIHDKLAAGDSSELLEHLNWFYHREGAKYSLTVSDDEIRMEVFECPAHKHLKKLGLPISKYSCLQTSEVNAGMCEGTPWESSVEIVGEGHCIQTFRRTKEAKA
;
A
#
# COMPACT_ATOMS: atom_id res chain seq x y z
N MET A 1 21.73 -5.62 20.57
CA MET A 1 21.93 -4.47 19.68
C MET A 1 20.79 -4.44 18.67
N LEU A 2 20.13 -3.34 18.55
CA LEU A 2 19.06 -3.18 17.56
C LEU A 2 19.67 -3.02 16.18
N ARG A 3 19.36 -3.94 15.26
CA ARG A 3 19.88 -3.98 13.89
C ARG A 3 19.56 -2.78 13.01
N TYR A 4 18.75 -1.84 13.51
CA TYR A 4 18.20 -0.74 12.73
C TYR A 4 18.92 0.58 12.92
N GLN A 5 19.90 0.66 13.79
CA GLN A 5 20.44 1.95 14.24
C GLN A 5 21.58 2.49 13.38
N GLU A 6 22.16 1.69 12.52
CA GLU A 6 23.50 2.05 12.03
C GLU A 6 23.59 2.42 10.55
N ASN A 7 22.57 2.26 9.74
CA ASN A 7 22.76 2.40 8.30
C ASN A 7 21.59 2.92 7.48
N ASN A 8 20.67 3.65 7.99
CA ASN A 8 19.52 4.17 7.22
C ASN A 8 18.82 3.15 6.28
N GLU A 9 19.16 1.87 6.38
CA GLU A 9 18.51 0.81 5.63
C GLU A 9 17.17 0.47 6.25
N LEU A 10 16.17 0.25 5.41
CA LEU A 10 14.91 -0.28 5.86
C LEU A 10 15.07 -1.71 6.34
N HIS A 11 14.56 -1.98 7.53
CA HIS A 11 14.54 -3.32 8.08
C HIS A 11 13.41 -4.12 7.43
N ARG A 12 13.76 -4.98 6.49
CA ARG A 12 12.78 -5.66 5.63
C ARG A 12 12.11 -6.89 6.24
N ASP A 13 12.42 -7.23 7.49
CA ASP A 13 11.79 -8.36 8.20
C ASP A 13 10.26 -8.14 8.35
N PHE A 14 9.79 -6.90 8.33
CA PHE A 14 8.36 -6.63 8.37
C PHE A 14 7.59 -7.26 7.21
N HIS A 15 8.20 -7.47 6.05
CA HIS A 15 7.55 -8.15 4.93
C HIS A 15 7.18 -9.59 5.28
N GLY A 16 8.11 -10.31 5.96
CA GLY A 16 7.84 -11.66 6.43
C GLY A 16 6.74 -11.71 7.50
N THR A 17 6.82 -10.82 8.49
CA THR A 17 5.82 -10.73 9.55
C THR A 17 4.44 -10.36 8.99
N THR A 18 4.36 -9.37 8.10
CA THR A 18 3.11 -9.00 7.45
C THR A 18 2.53 -10.16 6.67
N ASN A 19 3.34 -10.84 5.86
CA ASN A 19 2.91 -11.98 5.07
C ASN A 19 2.27 -13.08 5.92
N MET A 20 2.90 -13.44 7.03
CA MET A 20 2.37 -14.43 8.00
C MET A 20 1.09 -13.94 8.69
N THR A 21 1.05 -12.67 9.05
CA THR A 21 -0.10 -12.07 9.73
C THR A 21 -1.35 -12.05 8.83
N LEU A 22 -1.18 -11.75 7.54
CA LEU A 22 -2.27 -11.81 6.57
C LEU A 22 -2.92 -13.20 6.50
N ASP A 23 -2.09 -14.24 6.39
CA ASP A 23 -2.57 -15.62 6.37
C ASP A 23 -3.26 -15.98 7.68
N TYR A 24 -2.65 -15.66 8.81
CA TYR A 24 -3.21 -15.99 10.13
C TYR A 24 -4.59 -15.36 10.34
N ILE A 25 -4.75 -14.08 10.02
CA ILE A 25 -6.04 -13.40 10.17
C ILE A 25 -7.08 -13.99 9.23
N ALA A 26 -6.75 -14.19 7.96
CA ALA A 26 -7.69 -14.73 6.99
C ALA A 26 -8.14 -16.15 7.34
N GLU A 27 -7.21 -17.01 7.79
CA GLU A 27 -7.50 -18.41 8.12
C GLU A 27 -8.27 -18.56 9.44
N ASN A 28 -8.02 -17.72 10.43
CA ASN A 28 -8.63 -17.86 11.76
C ASN A 28 -9.88 -16.97 11.95
N TYR A 29 -9.99 -15.85 11.25
CA TYR A 29 -11.08 -14.87 11.42
C TYR A 29 -11.83 -14.57 10.13
N GLY A 30 -11.36 -15.06 8.99
CA GLY A 30 -11.96 -14.84 7.68
C GLY A 30 -11.38 -13.64 6.92
N VAL A 31 -11.58 -13.66 5.60
CA VAL A 31 -11.08 -12.62 4.69
C VAL A 31 -11.72 -11.27 4.95
N ASP A 32 -12.99 -11.24 5.36
CA ASP A 32 -13.68 -9.99 5.67
C ASP A 32 -13.07 -9.28 6.88
N ALA A 33 -12.68 -10.03 7.92
CA ALA A 33 -11.96 -9.49 9.07
C ALA A 33 -10.58 -8.93 8.65
N LEU A 34 -9.88 -9.62 7.74
CA LEU A 34 -8.62 -9.13 7.20
C LEU A 34 -8.81 -7.81 6.45
N LYS A 35 -9.80 -7.73 5.57
CA LYS A 35 -10.10 -6.49 4.83
C LYS A 35 -10.46 -5.34 5.76
N GLU A 36 -11.26 -5.62 6.78
CA GLU A 36 -11.63 -4.61 7.77
C GLU A 36 -10.42 -4.01 8.49
N ILE A 37 -9.51 -4.84 8.99
CA ILE A 37 -8.31 -4.34 9.70
C ILE A 37 -7.37 -3.59 8.77
N LEU A 38 -7.25 -4.01 7.51
CA LEU A 38 -6.42 -3.31 6.53
C LEU A 38 -7.01 -1.94 6.16
N ARG A 39 -8.33 -1.84 5.97
CA ARG A 39 -9.00 -0.54 5.76
C ARG A 39 -8.86 0.37 6.97
N LYS A 40 -9.00 -0.18 8.16
CA LYS A 40 -8.78 0.54 9.40
C LYS A 40 -7.35 1.07 9.50
N THR A 41 -6.38 0.28 9.07
CA THR A 41 -4.98 0.71 8.97
C THR A 41 -4.84 1.91 8.04
N GLY A 42 -5.43 1.87 6.86
CA GLY A 42 -5.42 3.01 5.92
C GLY A 42 -6.01 4.28 6.51
N ARG A 43 -7.15 4.17 7.19
CA ARG A 43 -7.85 5.32 7.77
C ARG A 43 -7.20 5.85 9.06
N ASP A 44 -6.80 4.96 9.97
CA ASP A 44 -6.47 5.33 11.34
C ASP A 44 -4.95 5.39 11.59
N VAL A 45 -4.15 4.55 10.93
CA VAL A 45 -2.68 4.57 11.03
C VAL A 45 -2.09 5.58 10.03
N TYR A 46 -2.59 5.60 8.80
CA TYR A 46 -2.24 6.63 7.80
C TYR A 46 -3.17 7.85 7.90
N LYS A 47 -3.56 8.18 9.12
CA LYS A 47 -4.55 9.23 9.40
C LYS A 47 -4.20 10.58 8.78
N SER A 48 -2.93 10.97 8.78
CA SER A 48 -2.54 12.27 8.22
C SER A 48 -2.77 12.31 6.70
N ILE A 49 -2.51 11.23 5.99
CA ILE A 49 -2.82 11.11 4.56
C ILE A 49 -4.33 11.15 4.34
N HIS A 50 -5.09 10.39 5.13
CA HIS A 50 -6.56 10.37 5.08
C HIS A 50 -7.15 11.77 5.29
N ASP A 51 -6.71 12.48 6.33
CA ASP A 51 -7.19 13.84 6.63
C ASP A 51 -6.88 14.84 5.50
N LYS A 52 -5.70 14.73 4.89
CA LYS A 52 -5.32 15.54 3.73
C LYS A 52 -6.18 15.23 2.51
N LEU A 53 -6.39 13.96 2.21
CA LEU A 53 -7.28 13.53 1.13
C LEU A 53 -8.72 14.02 1.36
N ALA A 54 -9.21 13.96 2.60
CA ALA A 54 -10.54 14.49 2.96
C ALA A 54 -10.64 16.00 2.71
N ALA A 55 -9.55 16.74 2.88
CA ALA A 55 -9.46 18.16 2.54
C ALA A 55 -9.22 18.41 1.04
N GLY A 56 -9.17 17.38 0.21
CA GLY A 56 -8.91 17.47 -1.23
C GLY A 56 -7.43 17.60 -1.62
N ASP A 57 -6.52 17.48 -0.66
CA ASP A 57 -5.08 17.59 -0.85
C ASP A 57 -4.41 16.21 -0.93
N SER A 58 -3.84 15.87 -2.08
CA SER A 58 -3.16 14.59 -2.32
C SER A 58 -1.64 14.66 -2.18
N SER A 59 -1.08 15.79 -1.78
CA SER A 59 0.37 16.01 -1.74
C SER A 59 1.09 15.03 -0.81
N GLU A 60 0.54 14.77 0.38
CA GLU A 60 1.14 13.85 1.35
C GLU A 60 1.08 12.39 0.89
N LEU A 61 0.00 12.00 0.22
CA LEU A 61 -0.10 10.68 -0.41
C LEU A 61 1.00 10.52 -1.48
N LEU A 62 1.16 11.52 -2.35
CA LEU A 62 2.17 11.50 -3.40
C LEU A 62 3.59 11.40 -2.82
N GLU A 63 3.88 12.20 -1.80
CA GLU A 63 5.17 12.15 -1.10
C GLU A 63 5.42 10.77 -0.47
N HIS A 64 4.41 10.21 0.22
CA HIS A 64 4.48 8.89 0.83
C HIS A 64 4.77 7.79 -0.20
N LEU A 65 4.02 7.75 -1.31
CA LEU A 65 4.21 6.75 -2.36
C LEU A 65 5.63 6.83 -2.93
N ASN A 66 6.06 8.03 -3.31
CA ASN A 66 7.38 8.22 -3.90
C ASN A 66 8.51 7.85 -2.92
N TRP A 67 8.41 8.33 -1.68
CA TRP A 67 9.42 8.06 -0.65
C TRP A 67 9.52 6.57 -0.32
N PHE A 68 8.38 5.91 -0.10
CA PHE A 68 8.34 4.50 0.29
C PHE A 68 8.93 3.60 -0.80
N TYR A 69 8.43 3.71 -2.03
CA TYR A 69 8.87 2.83 -3.12
C TYR A 69 10.31 3.10 -3.54
N HIS A 70 10.74 4.38 -3.53
CA HIS A 70 12.13 4.73 -3.77
C HIS A 70 13.06 4.11 -2.71
N ARG A 71 12.72 4.28 -1.45
CA ARG A 71 13.52 3.76 -0.33
C ARG A 71 13.59 2.23 -0.31
N GLU A 72 12.51 1.56 -0.68
CA GLU A 72 12.47 0.10 -0.81
C GLU A 72 13.25 -0.43 -2.02
N GLY A 73 13.74 0.43 -2.89
CA GLY A 73 14.44 0.04 -4.10
C GLY A 73 13.53 -0.62 -5.13
N ALA A 74 12.25 -0.24 -5.14
CA ALA A 74 11.27 -0.75 -6.09
C ALA A 74 11.53 -0.20 -7.50
N LYS A 75 11.17 -0.98 -8.51
CA LYS A 75 11.05 -0.48 -9.87
C LYS A 75 9.61 -0.04 -10.09
N TYR A 76 9.42 1.25 -10.27
CA TYR A 76 8.09 1.83 -10.43
C TYR A 76 8.11 3.05 -11.34
N SER A 77 6.95 3.41 -11.85
CA SER A 77 6.69 4.69 -12.50
C SER A 77 5.53 5.39 -11.81
N LEU A 78 5.56 6.71 -11.77
CA LEU A 78 4.56 7.53 -11.12
C LEU A 78 4.11 8.63 -12.08
N THR A 79 2.82 8.67 -12.38
CA THR A 79 2.19 9.69 -13.21
C THR A 79 1.16 10.45 -12.39
N VAL A 80 1.22 11.77 -12.43
CA VAL A 80 0.40 12.65 -11.61
C VAL A 80 -0.32 13.68 -12.47
N SER A 81 -1.61 13.84 -12.24
CA SER A 81 -2.42 14.95 -12.74
C SER A 81 -3.24 15.55 -11.60
N ASP A 82 -4.01 16.60 -11.87
CA ASP A 82 -4.87 17.22 -10.84
C ASP A 82 -5.93 16.26 -10.29
N ASP A 83 -6.35 15.28 -11.09
CA ASP A 83 -7.43 14.36 -10.79
C ASP A 83 -7.00 12.92 -10.55
N GLU A 84 -5.74 12.58 -10.80
CA GLU A 84 -5.29 11.20 -10.75
C GLU A 84 -3.81 11.08 -10.37
N ILE A 85 -3.53 10.15 -9.47
CA ILE A 85 -2.19 9.63 -9.22
C ILE A 85 -2.20 8.17 -9.66
N ARG A 86 -1.33 7.81 -10.61
CA ARG A 86 -1.18 6.44 -11.09
C ARG A 86 0.24 5.97 -10.88
N MET A 87 0.38 4.89 -10.15
CA MET A 87 1.67 4.26 -9.89
C MET A 87 1.68 2.83 -10.44
N GLU A 88 2.60 2.55 -11.33
CA GLU A 88 2.87 1.20 -11.78
C GLU A 88 4.12 0.66 -11.08
N VAL A 89 3.97 -0.43 -10.35
CA VAL A 89 5.04 -1.14 -9.68
C VAL A 89 5.41 -2.35 -10.52
N PHE A 90 6.58 -2.31 -11.16
CA PHE A 90 7.04 -3.39 -12.03
C PHE A 90 7.68 -4.54 -11.26
N GLU A 91 8.25 -4.25 -10.10
CA GLU A 91 8.86 -5.22 -9.21
C GLU A 91 8.51 -4.87 -7.77
N CYS A 92 7.57 -5.62 -7.19
CA CYS A 92 7.15 -5.42 -5.80
C CYS A 92 8.30 -5.74 -4.84
N PRO A 93 8.73 -4.79 -4.00
CA PRO A 93 9.84 -5.01 -3.08
C PRO A 93 9.54 -6.07 -2.04
N ALA A 94 8.29 -6.21 -1.59
CA ALA A 94 7.89 -7.26 -0.66
C ALA A 94 8.01 -8.65 -1.28
N HIS A 95 7.48 -8.85 -2.48
CA HIS A 95 7.58 -10.12 -3.20
C HIS A 95 9.04 -10.49 -3.49
N LYS A 96 9.83 -9.51 -3.92
CA LYS A 96 11.27 -9.73 -4.17
C LYS A 96 11.99 -10.18 -2.90
N HIS A 97 11.73 -9.54 -1.78
CA HIS A 97 12.36 -9.89 -0.50
C HIS A 97 11.94 -11.28 -0.02
N LEU A 98 10.65 -11.60 -0.06
CA LEU A 98 10.14 -12.92 0.34
C LEU A 98 10.71 -14.02 -0.53
N LYS A 99 10.77 -13.84 -1.84
CA LYS A 99 11.42 -14.79 -2.75
C LYS A 99 12.90 -15.00 -2.46
N LYS A 100 13.62 -13.91 -2.17
CA LYS A 100 15.05 -13.99 -1.79
C LYS A 100 15.26 -14.82 -0.54
N LEU A 101 14.33 -14.79 0.40
CA LEU A 101 14.37 -15.59 1.63
C LEU A 101 13.81 -17.00 1.46
N GLY A 102 13.27 -17.35 0.29
CA GLY A 102 12.61 -18.64 0.07
C GLY A 102 11.29 -18.80 0.82
N LEU A 103 10.65 -17.70 1.20
CA LEU A 103 9.37 -17.71 1.89
C LEU A 103 8.21 -17.73 0.89
N PRO A 104 7.12 -18.48 1.19
CA PRO A 104 5.93 -18.46 0.37
C PRO A 104 5.25 -17.09 0.45
N ILE A 105 4.75 -16.59 -0.68
CA ILE A 105 3.98 -15.35 -0.74
C ILE A 105 2.52 -15.67 -0.44
N SER A 106 1.95 -15.00 0.55
CA SER A 106 0.53 -15.12 0.86
C SER A 106 -0.34 -14.79 -0.35
N LYS A 107 -1.37 -15.58 -0.58
CA LYS A 107 -2.39 -15.27 -1.60
C LYS A 107 -3.16 -13.98 -1.29
N TYR A 108 -3.06 -13.48 -0.07
CA TYR A 108 -3.69 -12.24 0.38
C TYR A 108 -2.72 -11.04 0.36
N SER A 109 -1.49 -11.22 -0.10
CA SER A 109 -0.46 -10.18 -0.03
C SER A 109 -0.88 -8.85 -0.70
N CYS A 110 -1.55 -8.92 -1.84
CA CYS A 110 -2.01 -7.73 -2.54
C CYS A 110 -3.23 -7.05 -1.89
N LEU A 111 -3.96 -7.73 -1.00
CA LEU A 111 -5.02 -7.11 -0.21
C LEU A 111 -4.47 -6.02 0.71
N GLN A 112 -3.24 -6.17 1.21
CA GLN A 112 -2.61 -5.11 1.99
C GLN A 112 -2.59 -3.80 1.20
N THR A 113 -2.16 -3.82 -0.04
CA THR A 113 -2.14 -2.62 -0.87
C THR A 113 -3.55 -2.12 -1.19
N SER A 114 -4.42 -2.98 -1.69
CA SER A 114 -5.76 -2.55 -2.13
C SER A 114 -6.63 -2.05 -0.99
N GLU A 115 -6.64 -2.73 0.15
CA GLU A 115 -7.52 -2.37 1.26
C GLU A 115 -6.96 -1.20 2.11
N VAL A 116 -5.64 -1.11 2.26
CA VAL A 116 -5.02 0.06 2.92
C VAL A 116 -5.24 1.32 2.07
N ASN A 117 -5.06 1.23 0.76
CA ASN A 117 -5.34 2.34 -0.15
C ASN A 117 -6.82 2.76 -0.09
N ALA A 118 -7.74 1.78 -0.09
CA ALA A 118 -9.16 2.04 0.05
C ALA A 118 -9.49 2.72 1.39
N GLY A 119 -8.84 2.32 2.48
CA GLY A 119 -8.99 2.93 3.79
C GLY A 119 -8.51 4.38 3.84
N MET A 120 -7.37 4.69 3.19
CA MET A 120 -6.90 6.07 3.07
C MET A 120 -7.90 6.97 2.32
N CYS A 121 -8.64 6.41 1.36
CA CYS A 121 -9.63 7.15 0.56
C CYS A 121 -11.04 7.17 1.16
N GLU A 122 -11.32 6.34 2.16
CA GLU A 122 -12.68 6.17 2.70
C GLU A 122 -13.28 7.48 3.20
N GLY A 123 -14.46 7.85 2.67
CA GLY A 123 -15.12 9.11 3.05
C GLY A 123 -14.45 10.39 2.56
N THR A 124 -13.51 10.28 1.63
CA THR A 124 -12.82 11.42 1.01
C THR A 124 -13.29 11.64 -0.43
N PRO A 125 -12.96 12.76 -1.08
CA PRO A 125 -13.25 12.96 -2.51
C PRO A 125 -12.31 12.17 -3.44
N TRP A 126 -11.67 11.12 -2.94
CA TRP A 126 -10.78 10.23 -3.68
C TRP A 126 -11.22 8.79 -3.58
N GLU A 127 -10.96 8.04 -4.61
CA GLU A 127 -11.13 6.58 -4.65
C GLU A 127 -9.85 5.92 -5.14
N SER A 128 -9.62 4.69 -4.73
CA SER A 128 -8.45 3.92 -5.14
C SER A 128 -8.84 2.63 -5.84
N SER A 129 -7.98 2.17 -6.72
CA SER A 129 -8.05 0.84 -7.33
C SER A 129 -6.66 0.25 -7.47
N VAL A 130 -6.59 -1.08 -7.46
CA VAL A 130 -5.36 -1.83 -7.68
C VAL A 130 -5.65 -2.90 -8.73
N GLU A 131 -4.89 -2.87 -9.81
CA GLU A 131 -4.90 -3.89 -10.87
C GLU A 131 -3.66 -4.77 -10.72
N ILE A 132 -3.84 -6.06 -10.58
CA ILE A 132 -2.76 -7.04 -10.56
C ILE A 132 -2.45 -7.44 -12.00
N VAL A 133 -1.29 -7.00 -12.50
CA VAL A 133 -0.83 -7.29 -13.87
C VAL A 133 -0.14 -8.65 -13.93
N GLY A 134 0.60 -9.00 -12.89
CA GLY A 134 1.33 -10.24 -12.77
C GLY A 134 1.91 -10.40 -11.38
N GLU A 135 2.71 -11.43 -11.17
CA GLU A 135 3.37 -11.66 -9.90
C GLU A 135 4.37 -10.52 -9.60
N GLY A 136 4.15 -9.81 -8.50
CA GLY A 136 4.97 -8.66 -8.11
C GLY A 136 4.83 -7.44 -9.03
N HIS A 137 3.81 -7.40 -9.88
CA HIS A 137 3.54 -6.31 -10.80
C HIS A 137 2.09 -5.85 -10.66
N CYS A 138 1.88 -4.61 -10.28
CA CYS A 138 0.55 -4.03 -10.11
C CYS A 138 0.51 -2.56 -10.53
N ILE A 139 -0.71 -2.07 -10.74
CA ILE A 139 -1.00 -0.67 -10.99
C ILE A 139 -1.93 -0.18 -9.87
N GLN A 140 -1.50 0.85 -9.16
CA GLN A 140 -2.26 1.52 -8.13
C GLN A 140 -2.73 2.86 -8.68
N THR A 141 -4.02 3.11 -8.61
CA THR A 141 -4.61 4.36 -9.10
C THR A 141 -5.41 5.01 -7.99
N PHE A 142 -5.18 6.28 -7.77
CA PHE A 142 -5.98 7.15 -6.90
C PHE A 142 -6.59 8.22 -7.77
N ARG A 143 -7.91 8.36 -7.71
CA ARG A 143 -8.67 9.21 -8.62
C ARG A 143 -9.68 10.04 -7.87
N ARG A 144 -9.83 11.31 -8.25
CA ARG A 144 -10.91 12.14 -7.72
C ARG A 144 -12.26 11.57 -8.16
N THR A 145 -13.20 11.49 -7.22
CA THR A 145 -14.57 11.06 -7.52
C THR A 145 -15.28 12.08 -8.43
N LYS A 146 -16.28 11.63 -9.18
CA LYS A 146 -17.02 12.50 -10.08
C LYS A 146 -17.74 13.65 -9.33
N GLU A 147 -18.20 13.38 -8.12
CA GLU A 147 -18.85 14.40 -7.27
C GLU A 147 -17.88 15.51 -6.85
N ALA A 148 -16.58 15.19 -6.69
CA ALA A 148 -15.57 16.18 -6.36
C ALA A 148 -15.10 17.02 -7.54
N LYS A 149 -15.44 16.63 -8.78
CA LYS A 149 -15.11 17.36 -10.02
C LYS A 149 -16.16 18.40 -10.41
N ALA A 150 -17.28 18.38 -9.75
CA ALA A 150 -18.40 19.30 -10.03
C ALA A 150 -18.19 20.71 -9.45
#